data_046b862776aa20e6ee0c101bf3439cca
#
_entry.id   046b862776aa20e6ee0c101bf3439cca
#
_cell.length_a   1.000
_cell.length_b   1.000
_cell.length_c   1.000
_cell.angle_alpha   90.00
_cell.angle_beta   90.00
_cell.angle_gamma   90.00
#
_symmetry.space_group_name_H-M   'P 1'
#
loop_
_entity.id
_entity.type
_entity.pdbx_description
1 polymer ?
#
loop_
_entity_poly.entity_id
_entity_poly.type
_entity_poly.pdbx_seq_one_letter_code
_entity_poly.pdbx_strand_id
1 'polypeptide(L)' 'STIAAGGNFVLTSEMTLGTGKFIRLVKADDGKFYEVARG' A
#
# COMPACT_ATOMS: atom_id res chain seq x y z
N SER A 1 3.02 -11.78 -3.23
CA SER A 1 2.71 -10.80 -4.28
C SER A 1 3.30 -9.43 -3.93
N THR A 2 3.46 -8.61 -4.95
CA THR A 2 4.09 -7.31 -4.82
C THR A 2 3.08 -6.21 -5.16
N ILE A 3 3.05 -5.17 -4.33
CA ILE A 3 2.25 -3.98 -4.57
C ILE A 3 3.21 -2.84 -4.89
N ALA A 4 3.12 -2.30 -6.10
CA ALA A 4 3.97 -1.20 -6.53
C ALA A 4 3.30 0.14 -6.24
N ALA A 5 4.09 1.14 -5.89
CA ALA A 5 3.60 2.50 -5.75
C ALA A 5 3.25 3.06 -7.13
N GLY A 6 2.28 3.95 -7.16
CA GLY A 6 1.84 4.59 -8.39
C GLY A 6 0.37 4.39 -8.66
N GLY A 7 -0.14 5.08 -9.67
CA GLY A 7 -1.56 5.04 -9.96
C GLY A 7 -2.38 5.47 -8.75
N ASN A 8 -3.26 4.58 -8.29
CA ASN A 8 -4.13 4.88 -7.14
C ASN A 8 -3.50 4.46 -5.81
N PHE A 9 -2.27 3.92 -5.81
CA PHE A 9 -1.61 3.48 -4.59
C PHE A 9 -0.49 4.46 -4.23
N VAL A 10 -0.65 5.13 -3.09
CA VAL A 10 0.34 6.06 -2.58
C VAL A 10 1.08 5.35 -1.45
N LEU A 11 2.22 4.78 -1.78
CA LEU A 11 3.04 3.99 -0.85
C LEU A 11 4.37 4.69 -0.61
N THR A 12 4.97 4.39 0.54
CA THR A 12 6.33 4.86 0.84
C THR A 12 7.33 4.24 -0.14
N SER A 13 7.12 2.96 -0.45
CA SER A 13 7.94 2.23 -1.41
C SER A 13 7.18 0.97 -1.82
N GLU A 14 7.69 0.29 -2.85
CA GLU A 14 7.13 -0.98 -3.27
C GLU A 14 7.10 -1.95 -2.09
N MET A 15 6.00 -2.73 -1.98
CA MET A 15 5.82 -3.69 -0.91
C MET A 15 5.65 -5.09 -1.47
N THR A 16 6.52 -6.01 -1.04
CA THR A 16 6.37 -7.42 -1.35
C THR A 16 5.72 -8.11 -0.16
N LEU A 17 4.55 -8.72 -0.39
CA LEU A 17 3.81 -9.42 0.65
C LEU A 17 4.23 -10.87 0.70
N GLY A 18 4.54 -11.35 1.89
CA GLY A 18 4.89 -12.74 2.13
C GLY A 18 4.30 -13.16 3.47
N THR A 19 4.71 -14.35 3.95
CA THR A 19 4.23 -14.83 5.23
C THR A 19 4.61 -13.85 6.33
N GLY A 20 3.61 -13.42 7.09
CA GLY A 20 3.81 -12.48 8.18
C GLY A 20 3.97 -11.03 7.76
N LYS A 21 3.87 -10.72 6.47
CA LYS A 21 3.95 -9.36 5.98
C LYS A 21 2.58 -8.83 5.67
N PHE A 22 2.37 -7.54 5.94
CA PHE A 22 1.08 -6.92 5.64
C PHE A 22 1.28 -5.44 5.33
N ILE A 23 0.27 -4.87 4.67
CA ILE A 23 0.22 -3.43 4.44
C ILE A 23 -1.23 -2.98 4.68
N ARG A 24 -1.38 -1.85 5.36
CA ARG A 24 -2.69 -1.28 5.63
C ARG A 24 -2.85 -0.02 4.79
N LEU A 25 -3.97 0.06 4.08
CA LEU A 25 -4.26 1.17 3.19
C LEU A 25 -5.59 1.79 3.59
N VAL A 26 -5.70 3.10 3.39
CA VAL A 26 -6.95 3.84 3.61
C VAL A 26 -7.29 4.56 2.31
N LYS A 27 -8.53 4.41 1.87
CA LYS A 27 -9.01 5.09 0.68
C LYS A 27 -9.42 6.51 1.05
N ALA A 28 -8.90 7.49 0.31
CA ALA A 28 -9.22 8.89 0.52
C ALA A 28 -10.30 9.34 -0.48
N ASP A 29 -10.80 10.55 -0.30
CA ASP A 29 -11.84 11.11 -1.16
C ASP A 29 -11.37 11.35 -2.58
N ASP A 30 -10.07 11.40 -2.80
CA ASP A 30 -9.50 11.58 -4.14
C ASP A 30 -9.48 10.27 -4.94
N GLY A 31 -9.97 9.18 -4.35
CA GLY A 31 -10.01 7.88 -5.00
C GLY A 31 -8.72 7.09 -4.87
N LYS A 32 -7.76 7.59 -4.13
CA LYS A 32 -6.47 6.93 -3.95
C LYS A 32 -6.41 6.20 -2.62
N PHE A 33 -5.55 5.19 -2.56
CA PHE A 33 -5.29 4.41 -1.36
C PHE A 33 -3.94 4.84 -0.78
N TYR A 34 -3.95 5.24 0.48
CA TYR A 34 -2.75 5.73 1.16
C TYR A 34 -2.27 4.70 2.16
N GLU A 35 -0.97 4.44 2.14
CA GLU A 35 -0.35 3.54 3.11
C GLU A 35 -0.35 4.19 4.49
N VAL A 36 -0.86 3.49 5.50
CA VAL A 36 -0.86 3.99 6.88
C VAL A 36 -0.03 3.12 7.81
N ALA A 37 0.27 1.88 7.41
CA ALA A 37 1.12 0.99 8.20
C ALA A 37 1.60 -0.16 7.33
N ARG A 38 2.73 -0.74 7.70
CA ARG A 38 3.22 -1.97 7.10
C ARG A 38 4.01 -2.77 8.13
N GLY A 39 4.01 -4.08 7.95
CA GLY A 39 4.73 -4.97 8.84
C GLY A 39 5.65 -5.94 8.15
#